data_19288a1ca96a47ce41ba90a4e63a3bab
#
_entry.id   19288a1ca96a47ce41ba90a4e63a3bab
#
_cell.length_a   1.000
_cell.length_b   1.000
_cell.length_c   1.000
_cell.angle_alpha   90.00
_cell.angle_beta   90.00
_cell.angle_gamma   90.00
#
_symmetry.space_group_name_H-M   'P 1'
#
loop_
_entity.id
_entity.type
_entity.pdbx_description
1 polymer ?
#
loop_
_entity_poly.entity_id
_entity_poly.type
_entity_poly.pdbx_seq_one_letter_code
_entity_poly.pdbx_strand_id
1 'polypeptide(L)'
;MKKKLMIGLGTALLLALAGCGSSGNSSEKADNTKTIGVLQLVQHNSLDAAYKGFKEGLKENGYKEGDNLTIDYQNAQNNQDNLKSMSEKLVKDDPDLLLGIATPAAQSLLNETTTIPITVTAVTDLEQAHLVSSNEKPGGNVTGTTDMVPIDKQIDLLLSIVPDAKTIGIMYNNGEANSKIQGDLAEKALKKAGVKVKVSTANTTNDVQQVTKSLAKDVDGIYIPTDNTFASAASVVGEVAKETKTPIVAGSVDQVKDGGLATVGIYYEKLGKQTGAIAAKILDGKKPSELPVESADDLSLYVNEEMAKAI
;
A
#
# COMPACT_ATOMS: atom_id res chain seq x y z
N MET A 1 -73.61 54.64 24.22
CA MET A 1 -74.30 54.48 25.50
C MET A 1 -73.47 53.59 26.43
N LYS A 2 -73.02 54.26 27.51
CA LYS A 2 -72.89 53.78 28.88
C LYS A 2 -72.13 52.52 29.18
N LYS A 3 -70.90 52.70 29.79
CA LYS A 3 -70.60 52.50 31.21
C LYS A 3 -70.34 51.05 31.61
N LYS A 4 -69.36 50.61 32.38
CA LYS A 4 -68.51 51.12 33.50
C LYS A 4 -67.46 50.03 33.69
N LEU A 5 -66.14 50.19 33.80
CA LEU A 5 -65.37 50.46 35.03
C LEU A 5 -65.75 49.55 36.24
N MET A 6 -64.91 48.64 36.60
CA MET A 6 -64.57 48.38 38.03
C MET A 6 -63.23 47.68 38.21
N ILE A 7 -62.49 48.35 39.08
CA ILE A 7 -61.19 48.03 39.65
C ILE A 7 -61.34 46.88 40.66
N GLY A 8 -60.39 45.99 40.71
CA GLY A 8 -60.26 44.97 41.75
C GLY A 8 -58.79 44.68 42.04
N LEU A 9 -58.33 45.36 43.10
CA LEU A 9 -57.01 45.24 43.70
C LEU A 9 -56.97 43.95 44.53
N GLY A 10 -55.92 43.08 44.40
CA GLY A 10 -55.80 41.87 45.22
C GLY A 10 -54.42 41.26 45.21
N THR A 11 -53.55 41.84 46.02
CA THR A 11 -52.55 41.22 46.90
C THR A 11 -51.61 40.11 46.38
N ALA A 12 -50.34 40.43 46.49
CA ALA A 12 -49.13 39.63 46.34
C ALA A 12 -49.13 38.30 47.15
N LEU A 13 -48.55 37.28 46.53
CA LEU A 13 -47.88 36.22 47.30
C LEU A 13 -46.64 35.75 46.55
N LEU A 14 -45.47 36.16 47.06
CA LEU A 14 -44.15 35.70 46.67
C LEU A 14 -43.98 34.28 47.14
N LEU A 15 -43.76 33.34 46.19
CA LEU A 15 -43.17 32.02 46.47
C LEU A 15 -41.94 31.87 45.59
N ALA A 16 -40.79 32.12 46.22
CA ALA A 16 -39.49 31.76 45.67
C ALA A 16 -39.34 30.25 45.67
N LEU A 17 -39.37 29.63 44.50
CA LEU A 17 -38.85 28.29 44.26
C LEU A 17 -37.50 28.39 43.59
N ALA A 18 -36.47 28.22 44.41
CA ALA A 18 -35.13 27.95 43.93
C ALA A 18 -35.11 26.63 43.19
N GLY A 19 -35.28 26.65 41.87
CA GLY A 19 -34.98 25.56 40.95
C GLY A 19 -33.50 25.58 40.61
N CYS A 20 -32.72 24.70 41.23
CA CYS A 20 -31.40 24.37 40.74
C CYS A 20 -31.52 23.80 39.30
N GLY A 21 -31.45 24.66 38.30
CA GLY A 21 -31.18 24.27 36.96
C GLY A 21 -29.72 23.83 36.84
N SER A 22 -29.49 22.52 36.95
CA SER A 22 -28.27 21.91 36.53
C SER A 22 -28.08 22.28 35.05
N SER A 23 -27.23 23.26 34.78
CA SER A 23 -26.67 23.48 33.46
C SER A 23 -25.83 22.28 33.16
N GLY A 24 -26.47 21.25 32.59
CA GLY A 24 -25.75 20.23 31.85
C GLY A 24 -24.99 20.94 30.74
N ASN A 25 -23.71 21.18 30.99
CA ASN A 25 -22.74 21.52 29.98
C ASN A 25 -22.60 20.26 29.14
N SER A 26 -23.54 20.01 28.22
CA SER A 26 -23.28 19.17 27.07
C SER A 26 -22.22 19.91 26.26
N SER A 27 -20.93 19.73 26.68
CA SER A 27 -19.85 19.87 25.74
C SER A 27 -20.21 18.90 24.60
N GLU A 28 -20.75 19.45 23.51
CA GLU A 28 -20.59 18.82 22.21
C GLU A 28 -19.11 18.52 22.10
N LYS A 29 -18.71 17.26 22.38
CA LYS A 29 -17.49 16.74 21.80
C LYS A 29 -17.72 16.91 20.30
N ALA A 30 -17.12 17.93 19.72
CA ALA A 30 -16.93 17.97 18.27
C ALA A 30 -16.47 16.56 17.92
N ASP A 31 -17.19 15.93 17.02
CA ASP A 31 -16.86 14.57 16.56
C ASP A 31 -15.53 14.68 15.81
N ASN A 32 -14.43 14.54 16.58
CA ASN A 32 -13.06 14.72 16.11
C ASN A 32 -12.56 13.42 15.50
N THR A 33 -13.48 12.52 15.14
CA THR A 33 -13.18 11.22 14.53
C THR A 33 -12.71 11.47 13.11
N LYS A 34 -11.47 11.09 12.83
CA LYS A 34 -10.91 11.14 11.48
C LYS A 34 -11.39 9.97 10.63
N THR A 35 -11.48 10.21 9.32
CA THR A 35 -11.90 9.20 8.36
C THR A 35 -10.81 8.95 7.32
N ILE A 36 -10.50 7.68 7.06
CA ILE A 36 -9.54 7.26 6.03
C ILE A 36 -10.23 6.30 5.07
N GLY A 37 -10.19 6.62 3.77
CA GLY A 37 -10.54 5.70 2.71
C GLY A 37 -9.31 4.92 2.26
N VAL A 38 -9.38 3.59 2.22
CA VAL A 38 -8.29 2.71 1.81
C VAL A 38 -8.68 1.95 0.55
N LEU A 39 -7.85 2.06 -0.48
CA LEU A 39 -7.98 1.26 -1.69
C LEU A 39 -6.75 0.36 -1.83
N GLN A 40 -6.96 -0.95 -1.74
CA GLN A 40 -5.94 -1.97 -2.01
C GLN A 40 -6.17 -2.61 -3.36
N LEU A 41 -5.12 -2.78 -4.16
CA LEU A 41 -5.22 -3.37 -5.50
C LEU A 41 -5.75 -4.81 -5.47
N VAL A 42 -5.14 -5.65 -4.64
CA VAL A 42 -5.45 -7.08 -4.54
C VAL A 42 -5.00 -7.61 -3.17
N GLN A 43 -5.56 -8.72 -2.75
CA GLN A 43 -5.15 -9.37 -1.51
C GLN A 43 -4.03 -10.37 -1.76
N HIS A 44 -2.90 -10.15 -1.09
CA HIS A 44 -1.81 -11.11 -0.90
C HIS A 44 -0.94 -10.66 0.30
N ASN A 45 -0.12 -11.58 0.81
CA ASN A 45 0.59 -11.39 2.08
C ASN A 45 1.38 -10.08 2.18
N SER A 46 2.03 -9.62 1.10
CA SER A 46 2.80 -8.36 1.12
C SER A 46 1.91 -7.13 1.31
N LEU A 47 0.81 -7.02 0.53
CA LEU A 47 -0.08 -5.86 0.64
C LEU A 47 -0.90 -5.88 1.93
N ASP A 48 -1.32 -7.06 2.39
CA ASP A 48 -2.00 -7.22 3.68
C ASP A 48 -1.06 -6.84 4.84
N ALA A 49 0.24 -7.20 4.75
CA ALA A 49 1.27 -6.78 5.71
C ALA A 49 1.47 -5.25 5.69
N ALA A 50 1.50 -4.61 4.49
CA ALA A 50 1.57 -3.17 4.37
C ALA A 50 0.37 -2.48 5.03
N TYR A 51 -0.84 -2.97 4.80
CA TYR A 51 -2.05 -2.43 5.44
C TYR A 51 -2.03 -2.62 6.96
N LYS A 52 -1.61 -3.79 7.44
CA LYS A 52 -1.44 -4.05 8.87
C LYS A 52 -0.46 -3.05 9.49
N GLY A 53 0.72 -2.90 8.90
CA GLY A 53 1.73 -1.94 9.35
C GLY A 53 1.21 -0.51 9.34
N PHE A 54 0.46 -0.11 8.31
CA PHE A 54 -0.15 1.22 8.24
C PHE A 54 -1.04 1.50 9.45
N LYS A 55 -1.90 0.56 9.84
CA LYS A 55 -2.74 0.70 11.03
C LYS A 55 -1.92 0.76 12.32
N GLU A 56 -0.83 0.01 12.41
CA GLU A 56 0.08 0.07 13.54
C GLU A 56 0.78 1.42 13.63
N GLY A 57 1.27 1.95 12.50
CA GLY A 57 1.88 3.28 12.42
C GLY A 57 0.93 4.40 12.84
N LEU A 58 -0.32 4.36 12.39
CA LEU A 58 -1.36 5.28 12.84
C LEU A 58 -1.60 5.19 14.34
N LYS A 59 -1.74 3.97 14.87
CA LYS A 59 -1.98 3.72 16.30
C LYS A 59 -0.86 4.25 17.18
N GLU A 60 0.40 4.07 16.79
CA GLU A 60 1.56 4.59 17.53
C GLU A 60 1.62 6.13 17.53
N ASN A 61 1.02 6.76 16.52
CA ASN A 61 0.90 8.22 16.41
C ASN A 61 -0.46 8.77 16.88
N GLY A 62 -1.22 7.99 17.69
CA GLY A 62 -2.40 8.46 18.39
C GLY A 62 -3.73 8.26 17.67
N TYR A 63 -3.75 7.68 16.47
CA TYR A 63 -4.97 7.40 15.71
C TYR A 63 -5.37 5.93 15.85
N LYS A 64 -6.50 5.66 16.50
CA LYS A 64 -6.98 4.31 16.77
C LYS A 64 -8.34 4.08 16.14
N GLU A 65 -8.43 3.04 15.33
CA GLU A 65 -9.70 2.60 14.74
C GLU A 65 -10.71 2.25 15.84
N GLY A 66 -11.93 2.78 15.76
CA GLY A 66 -13.00 2.64 16.74
C GLY A 66 -12.98 3.64 17.92
N ASP A 67 -11.86 4.39 18.11
CA ASP A 67 -11.77 5.46 19.12
C ASP A 67 -11.94 6.84 18.46
N ASN A 68 -10.95 7.25 17.67
CA ASN A 68 -10.87 8.56 17.00
C ASN A 68 -10.59 8.44 15.50
N LEU A 69 -10.70 7.24 14.95
CA LEU A 69 -10.46 6.93 13.55
C LEU A 69 -11.49 5.92 13.03
N THR A 70 -12.03 6.21 11.84
CA THR A 70 -12.82 5.27 11.04
C THR A 70 -12.10 4.98 9.73
N ILE A 71 -12.07 3.72 9.32
CA ILE A 71 -11.44 3.29 8.07
C ILE A 71 -12.49 2.61 7.18
N ASP A 72 -12.69 3.12 5.96
CA ASP A 72 -13.41 2.42 4.88
C ASP A 72 -12.37 1.71 3.99
N TYR A 73 -12.32 0.38 4.10
CA TYR A 73 -11.38 -0.45 3.33
C TYR A 73 -12.06 -1.09 2.13
N GLN A 74 -11.48 -0.90 0.95
CA GLN A 74 -11.92 -1.46 -0.31
C GLN A 74 -10.78 -2.26 -0.96
N ASN A 75 -11.10 -3.42 -1.55
CA ASN A 75 -10.15 -4.26 -2.27
C ASN A 75 -10.64 -4.47 -3.71
N ALA A 76 -9.85 -4.03 -4.66
CA ALA A 76 -10.22 -4.04 -6.08
C ALA A 76 -10.09 -5.42 -6.73
N GLN A 77 -9.51 -6.42 -6.05
CA GLN A 77 -9.34 -7.79 -6.57
C GLN A 77 -8.62 -7.84 -7.92
N ASN A 78 -7.64 -6.96 -8.10
CA ASN A 78 -6.87 -6.80 -9.34
C ASN A 78 -7.74 -6.53 -10.58
N ASN A 79 -8.87 -5.84 -10.39
CA ASN A 79 -9.84 -5.52 -11.45
C ASN A 79 -9.90 -4.01 -11.67
N GLN A 80 -9.74 -3.57 -12.94
CA GLN A 80 -9.69 -2.15 -13.30
C GLN A 80 -11.03 -1.42 -13.08
N ASP A 81 -12.16 -2.09 -13.35
CA ASP A 81 -13.48 -1.50 -13.14
C ASP A 81 -13.77 -1.33 -11.63
N ASN A 82 -13.32 -2.28 -10.81
CA ASN A 82 -13.40 -2.18 -9.36
C ASN A 82 -12.51 -1.03 -8.84
N LEU A 83 -11.26 -0.91 -9.34
CA LEU A 83 -10.38 0.21 -8.97
C LEU A 83 -11.09 1.54 -9.19
N LYS A 84 -11.66 1.75 -10.38
CA LYS A 84 -12.36 2.98 -10.72
C LYS A 84 -13.58 3.21 -9.82
N SER A 85 -14.51 2.26 -9.74
CA SER A 85 -15.76 2.43 -8.98
C SER A 85 -15.53 2.61 -7.48
N MET A 86 -14.52 1.92 -6.92
CA MET A 86 -14.15 2.06 -5.51
C MET A 86 -13.44 3.39 -5.22
N SER A 87 -12.58 3.88 -6.15
CA SER A 87 -11.99 5.21 -6.03
C SER A 87 -13.05 6.31 -6.03
N GLU A 88 -13.99 6.26 -7.00
CA GLU A 88 -15.11 7.20 -7.09
C GLU A 88 -15.93 7.21 -5.78
N LYS A 89 -16.22 6.01 -5.23
CA LYS A 89 -16.96 5.88 -3.96
C LYS A 89 -16.18 6.52 -2.81
N LEU A 90 -14.91 6.12 -2.61
CA LEU A 90 -14.10 6.62 -1.51
C LEU A 90 -13.92 8.14 -1.56
N VAL A 91 -13.73 8.72 -2.74
CA VAL A 91 -13.62 10.18 -2.92
C VAL A 91 -14.95 10.87 -2.63
N LYS A 92 -16.08 10.28 -3.05
CA LYS A 92 -17.42 10.82 -2.78
C LYS A 92 -17.76 10.85 -1.29
N ASP A 93 -17.23 9.90 -0.52
CA ASP A 93 -17.45 9.83 0.93
C ASP A 93 -16.65 10.92 1.70
N ASP A 94 -15.84 11.74 0.98
CA ASP A 94 -15.08 12.92 1.46
C ASP A 94 -14.27 12.64 2.74
N PRO A 95 -13.35 11.66 2.75
CA PRO A 95 -12.54 11.34 3.91
C PRO A 95 -11.45 12.40 4.18
N ASP A 96 -10.93 12.43 5.41
CA ASP A 96 -9.78 13.29 5.76
C ASP A 96 -8.48 12.88 5.04
N LEU A 97 -8.37 11.61 4.65
CA LEU A 97 -7.19 11.04 4.00
C LEU A 97 -7.57 9.81 3.17
N LEU A 98 -6.88 9.62 2.08
CA LEU A 98 -6.93 8.38 1.30
C LEU A 98 -5.60 7.61 1.42
N LEU A 99 -5.67 6.28 1.42
CA LEU A 99 -4.52 5.39 1.30
C LEU A 99 -4.64 4.56 0.02
N GLY A 100 -3.64 4.68 -0.86
CA GLY A 100 -3.46 3.79 -2.00
C GLY A 100 -2.42 2.72 -1.70
N ILE A 101 -2.80 1.45 -1.79
CA ILE A 101 -1.90 0.30 -1.61
C ILE A 101 -1.66 -0.35 -2.97
N ALA A 102 -0.44 -0.28 -3.46
CA ALA A 102 0.07 -0.59 -4.79
C ALA A 102 -0.17 0.52 -5.83
N THR A 103 0.71 0.56 -6.85
CA THR A 103 0.73 1.60 -7.87
C THR A 103 -0.61 1.82 -8.59
N PRO A 104 -1.32 0.77 -9.07
CA PRO A 104 -2.59 0.99 -9.75
C PRO A 104 -3.69 1.58 -8.84
N ALA A 105 -3.71 1.23 -7.55
CA ALA A 105 -4.65 1.79 -6.59
C ALA A 105 -4.36 3.27 -6.31
N ALA A 106 -3.08 3.63 -6.14
CA ALA A 106 -2.64 5.01 -5.97
C ALA A 106 -3.01 5.88 -7.18
N GLN A 107 -2.75 5.38 -8.39
CA GLN A 107 -3.12 6.07 -9.64
C GLN A 107 -4.62 6.26 -9.78
N SER A 108 -5.40 5.24 -9.43
CA SER A 108 -6.86 5.30 -9.49
C SER A 108 -7.41 6.39 -8.55
N LEU A 109 -6.92 6.48 -7.31
CA LEU A 109 -7.30 7.53 -6.37
C LEU A 109 -6.91 8.93 -6.86
N LEU A 110 -5.68 9.10 -7.38
CA LEU A 110 -5.22 10.40 -7.89
C LEU A 110 -6.05 10.87 -9.10
N ASN A 111 -6.54 9.96 -9.94
CA ASN A 111 -7.40 10.30 -11.06
C ASN A 111 -8.76 10.88 -10.63
N GLU A 112 -9.24 10.53 -9.43
CA GLU A 112 -10.55 10.95 -8.92
C GLU A 112 -10.48 12.22 -8.06
N THR A 113 -9.30 12.54 -7.45
CA THR A 113 -9.17 13.74 -6.61
C THR A 113 -7.79 14.35 -6.66
N THR A 114 -7.74 15.69 -6.70
CA THR A 114 -6.51 16.49 -6.55
C THR A 114 -6.49 17.30 -5.26
N THR A 115 -7.49 17.15 -4.40
CA THR A 115 -7.68 17.96 -3.18
C THR A 115 -7.62 17.13 -1.90
N ILE A 116 -8.25 15.95 -1.88
CA ILE A 116 -8.17 15.07 -0.70
C ILE A 116 -6.72 14.56 -0.61
N PRO A 117 -6.07 14.65 0.56
CA PRO A 117 -4.74 14.11 0.76
C PRO A 117 -4.68 12.61 0.48
N ILE A 118 -3.62 12.15 -0.17
CA ILE A 118 -3.41 10.73 -0.46
C ILE A 118 -2.03 10.32 0.09
N THR A 119 -1.99 9.31 0.93
CA THR A 119 -0.77 8.56 1.22
C THR A 119 -0.71 7.29 0.38
N VAL A 120 0.51 6.86 0.03
CA VAL A 120 0.69 5.63 -0.76
C VAL A 120 1.74 4.73 -0.09
N THR A 121 1.56 3.42 -0.26
CA THR A 121 2.53 2.39 0.13
C THR A 121 2.55 1.28 -0.90
N ALA A 122 3.62 0.48 -0.93
CA ALA A 122 3.81 -0.54 -1.95
C ALA A 122 3.76 0.04 -3.38
N VAL A 123 4.35 1.20 -3.57
CA VAL A 123 4.50 1.89 -4.86
C VAL A 123 5.98 1.97 -5.19
N THR A 124 6.38 1.42 -6.34
CA THR A 124 7.79 1.28 -6.69
C THR A 124 8.45 2.61 -7.06
N ASP A 125 7.84 3.38 -7.94
CA ASP A 125 8.39 4.66 -8.41
C ASP A 125 7.26 5.67 -8.57
N LEU A 126 7.16 6.58 -7.59
CA LEU A 126 6.07 7.56 -7.57
C LEU A 126 6.21 8.60 -8.68
N GLU A 127 7.44 8.92 -9.10
CA GLU A 127 7.69 9.88 -10.18
C GLU A 127 7.30 9.28 -11.53
N GLN A 128 7.77 8.08 -11.87
CA GLN A 128 7.42 7.40 -13.12
C GLN A 128 5.94 6.98 -13.16
N ALA A 129 5.33 6.75 -12.00
CA ALA A 129 3.88 6.53 -11.88
C ALA A 129 3.06 7.82 -12.00
N HIS A 130 3.70 8.99 -12.16
CA HIS A 130 3.07 10.31 -12.24
C HIS A 130 2.22 10.66 -11.00
N LEU A 131 2.59 10.16 -9.84
CA LEU A 131 1.93 10.44 -8.57
C LEU A 131 2.47 11.70 -7.90
N VAL A 132 3.74 12.00 -8.09
CA VAL A 132 4.43 13.16 -7.52
C VAL A 132 5.31 13.84 -8.57
N SER A 133 5.66 15.11 -8.33
CA SER A 133 6.59 15.85 -9.20
C SER A 133 8.04 15.41 -8.99
N SER A 134 8.43 15.15 -7.74
CA SER A 134 9.67 14.48 -7.34
C SER A 134 9.51 13.88 -5.94
N ASN A 135 10.37 12.92 -5.59
CA ASN A 135 10.33 12.29 -4.28
C ASN A 135 10.69 13.28 -3.15
N GLU A 136 11.61 14.24 -3.39
CA GLU A 136 11.98 15.27 -2.40
C GLU A 136 10.90 16.35 -2.24
N LYS A 137 10.16 16.64 -3.33
CA LYS A 137 9.12 17.68 -3.36
C LYS A 137 7.91 17.17 -4.14
N PRO A 138 7.01 16.45 -3.48
CA PRO A 138 5.84 15.85 -4.14
C PRO A 138 4.99 16.83 -4.93
N GLY A 139 4.78 18.04 -4.39
CA GLY A 139 4.17 19.17 -5.11
C GLY A 139 2.64 19.12 -5.23
N GLY A 140 2.01 17.97 -5.06
CA GLY A 140 0.57 17.76 -5.16
C GLY A 140 -0.07 17.31 -3.84
N ASN A 141 -1.16 16.55 -3.97
CA ASN A 141 -1.89 15.98 -2.83
C ASN A 141 -1.45 14.55 -2.47
N VAL A 142 -0.39 14.03 -3.11
CA VAL A 142 0.14 12.67 -2.88
C VAL A 142 1.50 12.74 -2.20
N THR A 143 1.73 11.86 -1.22
CA THR A 143 3.02 11.48 -0.66
C THR A 143 2.95 10.06 -0.08
N GLY A 144 4.03 9.54 0.47
CA GLY A 144 4.02 8.22 1.10
C GLY A 144 5.39 7.54 1.07
N THR A 145 5.39 6.25 0.85
CA THR A 145 6.61 5.44 0.82
C THR A 145 6.80 4.75 -0.52
N THR A 146 8.07 4.62 -0.94
CA THR A 146 8.46 3.79 -2.09
C THR A 146 8.95 2.42 -1.64
N ASP A 147 8.58 1.38 -2.37
CA ASP A 147 9.06 0.02 -2.18
C ASP A 147 10.21 -0.34 -3.15
N MET A 148 10.76 0.64 -3.85
CA MET A 148 11.89 0.41 -4.74
C MET A 148 13.06 -0.20 -3.97
N VAL A 149 13.50 -1.35 -4.43
CA VAL A 149 14.66 -2.07 -3.90
C VAL A 149 15.86 -1.92 -4.83
N PRO A 150 17.08 -2.11 -4.34
CA PRO A 150 18.28 -2.09 -5.20
C PRO A 150 18.32 -3.34 -6.07
N ILE A 151 17.75 -3.24 -7.29
CA ILE A 151 17.62 -4.36 -8.24
C ILE A 151 18.99 -4.99 -8.57
N ASP A 152 20.04 -4.18 -8.69
CA ASP A 152 21.40 -4.65 -8.90
C ASP A 152 21.87 -5.62 -7.81
N LYS A 153 21.58 -5.35 -6.54
CA LYS A 153 21.91 -6.26 -5.43
C LYS A 153 21.08 -7.55 -5.46
N GLN A 154 19.85 -7.50 -5.92
CA GLN A 154 19.03 -8.71 -6.08
C GLN A 154 19.55 -9.57 -7.25
N ILE A 155 19.99 -8.95 -8.33
CA ILE A 155 20.62 -9.66 -9.45
C ILE A 155 21.98 -10.22 -9.04
N ASP A 156 22.80 -9.47 -8.30
CA ASP A 156 24.08 -9.96 -7.76
C ASP A 156 23.85 -11.17 -6.82
N LEU A 157 22.81 -11.13 -5.98
CA LEU A 157 22.41 -12.26 -5.15
C LEU A 157 22.06 -13.48 -6.02
N LEU A 158 21.21 -13.30 -7.04
CA LEU A 158 20.84 -14.40 -7.94
C LEU A 158 22.09 -15.01 -8.62
N LEU A 159 22.96 -14.18 -9.16
CA LEU A 159 24.20 -14.65 -9.80
C LEU A 159 25.18 -15.33 -8.81
N SER A 160 25.16 -14.94 -7.54
CA SER A 160 25.95 -15.63 -6.51
C SER A 160 25.41 -17.03 -6.19
N ILE A 161 24.10 -17.24 -6.34
CA ILE A 161 23.44 -18.54 -6.18
C ILE A 161 23.71 -19.45 -7.40
N VAL A 162 23.76 -18.88 -8.60
CA VAL A 162 23.99 -19.60 -9.86
C VAL A 162 25.20 -19.01 -10.60
N PRO A 163 26.44 -19.20 -10.08
CA PRO A 163 27.63 -18.50 -10.59
C PRO A 163 28.00 -18.85 -12.05
N ASP A 164 27.59 -20.02 -12.52
CA ASP A 164 27.84 -20.50 -13.89
C ASP A 164 26.67 -20.22 -14.84
N ALA A 165 25.70 -19.38 -14.42
CA ALA A 165 24.51 -19.10 -15.20
C ALA A 165 24.85 -18.50 -16.57
N LYS A 166 24.25 -19.07 -17.63
CA LYS A 166 24.33 -18.60 -19.00
C LYS A 166 23.09 -17.80 -19.39
N THR A 167 21.95 -18.16 -18.81
CA THR A 167 20.65 -17.54 -19.10
C THR A 167 19.85 -17.37 -17.82
N ILE A 168 19.41 -16.15 -17.53
CA ILE A 168 18.51 -15.83 -16.42
C ILE A 168 17.15 -15.45 -16.96
N GLY A 169 16.11 -15.97 -16.34
CA GLY A 169 14.72 -15.60 -16.58
C GLY A 169 14.29 -14.39 -15.78
N ILE A 170 13.45 -13.55 -16.38
CA ILE A 170 12.72 -12.49 -15.65
C ILE A 170 11.24 -12.74 -15.86
N MET A 171 10.45 -12.75 -14.78
CA MET A 171 9.00 -12.92 -14.87
C MET A 171 8.28 -11.75 -14.20
N TYR A 172 7.29 -11.18 -14.89
CA TYR A 172 6.44 -10.15 -14.34
C TYR A 172 5.14 -10.00 -15.14
N ASN A 173 4.18 -9.23 -14.59
CA ASN A 173 2.97 -8.83 -15.30
C ASN A 173 3.25 -7.58 -16.13
N ASN A 174 3.18 -7.68 -17.45
CA ASN A 174 3.42 -6.55 -18.36
C ASN A 174 2.34 -5.44 -18.27
N GLY A 175 1.19 -5.73 -17.66
CA GLY A 175 0.13 -4.76 -17.38
C GLY A 175 0.40 -3.90 -16.13
N GLU A 176 1.41 -4.24 -15.33
CA GLU A 176 1.82 -3.49 -14.14
C GLU A 176 3.07 -2.64 -14.44
N ALA A 177 2.91 -1.31 -14.48
CA ALA A 177 4.01 -0.38 -14.80
C ALA A 177 5.19 -0.50 -13.80
N ASN A 178 4.91 -0.68 -12.50
CA ASN A 178 5.89 -0.92 -11.46
C ASN A 178 6.75 -2.15 -11.76
N SER A 179 6.15 -3.24 -12.22
CA SER A 179 6.83 -4.49 -12.52
C SER A 179 7.71 -4.37 -13.74
N LYS A 180 7.20 -3.69 -14.78
CA LYS A 180 7.98 -3.43 -15.99
C LYS A 180 9.23 -2.59 -15.72
N ILE A 181 9.13 -1.53 -14.94
CA ILE A 181 10.28 -0.69 -14.54
C ILE A 181 11.37 -1.55 -13.90
N GLN A 182 11.02 -2.39 -12.95
CA GLN A 182 11.97 -3.26 -12.27
C GLN A 182 12.52 -4.36 -13.19
N GLY A 183 11.67 -4.93 -14.06
CA GLY A 183 12.06 -5.89 -15.07
C GLY A 183 13.12 -5.32 -16.04
N ASP A 184 12.91 -4.08 -16.52
CA ASP A 184 13.86 -3.39 -17.41
C ASP A 184 15.20 -3.11 -16.70
N LEU A 185 15.16 -2.74 -15.41
CA LEU A 185 16.38 -2.56 -14.58
C LEU A 185 17.14 -3.88 -14.38
N ALA A 186 16.42 -4.96 -14.10
CA ALA A 186 17.00 -6.28 -13.96
C ALA A 186 17.63 -6.79 -15.26
N GLU A 187 16.94 -6.60 -16.40
CA GLU A 187 17.47 -6.94 -17.70
C GLU A 187 18.76 -6.17 -18.00
N LYS A 188 18.80 -4.88 -17.69
CA LYS A 188 19.99 -4.05 -17.85
C LYS A 188 21.16 -4.53 -16.98
N ALA A 189 20.89 -4.90 -15.71
CA ALA A 189 21.91 -5.42 -14.80
C ALA A 189 22.47 -6.75 -15.29
N LEU A 190 21.62 -7.70 -15.71
CA LEU A 190 22.02 -9.00 -16.25
C LEU A 190 22.83 -8.88 -17.55
N LYS A 191 22.42 -8.00 -18.47
CA LYS A 191 23.17 -7.71 -19.72
C LYS A 191 24.56 -7.15 -19.40
N LYS A 192 24.66 -6.26 -18.41
CA LYS A 192 25.94 -5.73 -17.93
C LYS A 192 26.85 -6.81 -17.35
N ALA A 193 26.27 -7.81 -16.69
CA ALA A 193 26.99 -8.98 -16.19
C ALA A 193 27.36 -10.01 -17.27
N GLY A 194 26.98 -9.79 -18.52
CA GLY A 194 27.27 -10.68 -19.64
C GLY A 194 26.38 -11.93 -19.73
N VAL A 195 25.27 -11.94 -18.99
CA VAL A 195 24.32 -13.07 -18.94
C VAL A 195 23.19 -12.86 -19.94
N LYS A 196 22.76 -13.92 -20.64
CA LYS A 196 21.59 -13.89 -21.50
C LYS A 196 20.31 -13.74 -20.66
N VAL A 197 19.36 -12.98 -21.20
CA VAL A 197 18.09 -12.75 -20.52
C VAL A 197 16.93 -13.32 -21.34
N LYS A 198 16.01 -13.98 -20.66
CA LYS A 198 14.74 -14.43 -21.22
C LYS A 198 13.60 -13.86 -20.38
N VAL A 199 12.81 -12.97 -20.97
CA VAL A 199 11.64 -12.37 -20.29
C VAL A 199 10.39 -13.18 -20.62
N SER A 200 9.58 -13.48 -19.61
CA SER A 200 8.26 -14.08 -19.75
C SER A 200 7.25 -13.33 -18.89
N THR A 201 6.05 -13.13 -19.42
CA THR A 201 5.02 -12.33 -18.73
C THR A 201 3.75 -13.16 -18.51
N ALA A 202 3.08 -12.88 -17.38
CA ALA A 202 1.74 -13.40 -17.10
C ALA A 202 0.81 -12.20 -16.79
N ASN A 203 -0.35 -12.16 -17.40
CA ASN A 203 -1.30 -11.06 -17.17
C ASN A 203 -2.32 -11.40 -16.06
N THR A 204 -2.47 -12.67 -15.74
CA THR A 204 -3.37 -13.16 -14.69
C THR A 204 -2.67 -14.23 -13.84
N THR A 205 -3.15 -14.43 -12.62
CA THR A 205 -2.65 -15.50 -11.74
C THR A 205 -2.82 -16.89 -12.33
N ASN A 206 -3.82 -17.10 -13.20
CA ASN A 206 -4.06 -18.39 -13.88
C ASN A 206 -2.92 -18.77 -14.84
N ASP A 207 -2.22 -17.79 -15.40
CA ASP A 207 -1.14 -18.02 -16.37
C ASP A 207 0.19 -18.33 -15.67
N VAL A 208 0.35 -17.95 -14.40
CA VAL A 208 1.62 -17.97 -13.66
C VAL A 208 2.25 -19.36 -13.65
N GLN A 209 1.50 -20.41 -13.38
CA GLN A 209 2.03 -21.77 -13.33
C GLN A 209 2.66 -22.18 -14.67
N GLN A 210 1.93 -21.99 -15.75
CA GLN A 210 2.39 -22.37 -17.09
C GLN A 210 3.58 -21.55 -17.53
N VAL A 211 3.55 -20.23 -17.29
CA VAL A 211 4.66 -19.32 -17.63
C VAL A 211 5.92 -19.73 -16.88
N THR A 212 5.81 -19.97 -15.55
CA THR A 212 6.93 -20.39 -14.70
C THR A 212 7.51 -21.72 -15.17
N LYS A 213 6.68 -22.75 -15.41
CA LYS A 213 7.11 -24.08 -15.91
C LYS A 213 7.79 -23.98 -17.28
N SER A 214 7.30 -23.11 -18.16
CA SER A 214 7.88 -22.93 -19.48
C SER A 214 9.26 -22.27 -19.39
N LEU A 215 9.37 -21.19 -18.60
CA LEU A 215 10.61 -20.44 -18.46
C LEU A 215 11.70 -21.26 -17.76
N ALA A 216 11.35 -21.97 -16.68
CA ALA A 216 12.28 -22.75 -15.88
C ALA A 216 13.04 -23.84 -16.65
N LYS A 217 12.50 -24.30 -17.80
CA LYS A 217 13.19 -25.28 -18.67
C LYS A 217 14.38 -24.72 -19.43
N ASP A 218 14.43 -23.40 -19.58
CA ASP A 218 15.34 -22.72 -20.50
C ASP A 218 16.31 -21.77 -19.83
N VAL A 219 16.29 -21.72 -18.46
CA VAL A 219 17.08 -20.75 -17.68
C VAL A 219 17.71 -21.40 -16.47
N ASP A 220 18.81 -20.82 -15.99
CA ASP A 220 19.59 -21.33 -14.85
C ASP A 220 19.06 -20.78 -13.51
N GLY A 221 18.28 -19.70 -13.54
CA GLY A 221 17.62 -19.07 -12.39
C GLY A 221 16.63 -18.02 -12.85
N ILE A 222 15.75 -17.59 -11.95
CA ILE A 222 14.67 -16.67 -12.28
C ILE A 222 14.68 -15.50 -11.29
N TYR A 223 14.46 -14.29 -11.80
CA TYR A 223 14.16 -13.09 -11.04
C TYR A 223 12.69 -12.69 -11.21
N ILE A 224 12.04 -12.36 -10.09
CA ILE A 224 10.66 -11.83 -10.07
C ILE A 224 10.69 -10.53 -9.25
N PRO A 225 10.33 -9.38 -9.84
CA PRO A 225 10.26 -8.10 -9.10
C PRO A 225 9.14 -8.08 -8.06
N THR A 226 8.90 -6.93 -7.42
CA THR A 226 7.71 -6.66 -6.60
C THR A 226 6.48 -6.57 -7.50
N ASP A 227 5.99 -7.71 -7.96
CA ASP A 227 4.88 -7.90 -8.90
C ASP A 227 3.66 -8.45 -8.18
N ASN A 228 2.51 -7.77 -8.28
CA ASN A 228 1.32 -8.16 -7.51
C ASN A 228 0.67 -9.45 -8.02
N THR A 229 0.73 -9.70 -9.33
CA THR A 229 0.19 -10.92 -9.93
C THR A 229 1.00 -12.15 -9.51
N PHE A 230 2.34 -12.06 -9.59
CA PHE A 230 3.24 -13.12 -9.14
C PHE A 230 3.25 -13.28 -7.62
N ALA A 231 3.13 -12.20 -6.85
CA ALA A 231 2.99 -12.27 -5.39
C ALA A 231 1.69 -13.00 -4.97
N SER A 232 0.58 -12.74 -5.66
CA SER A 232 -0.69 -13.44 -5.43
C SER A 232 -0.62 -14.95 -5.73
N ALA A 233 0.33 -15.38 -6.55
CA ALA A 233 0.53 -16.77 -6.95
C ALA A 233 1.91 -17.33 -6.48
N ALA A 234 2.53 -16.72 -5.47
CA ALA A 234 3.90 -17.06 -5.07
C ALA A 234 4.06 -18.52 -4.63
N SER A 235 3.06 -19.11 -3.98
CA SER A 235 3.07 -20.55 -3.63
C SER A 235 3.11 -21.44 -4.87
N VAL A 236 2.38 -21.10 -5.91
CA VAL A 236 2.39 -21.83 -7.19
C VAL A 236 3.76 -21.74 -7.87
N VAL A 237 4.37 -20.55 -7.83
CA VAL A 237 5.75 -20.31 -8.29
C VAL A 237 6.72 -21.21 -7.52
N GLY A 238 6.58 -21.27 -6.20
CA GLY A 238 7.41 -22.09 -5.32
C GLY A 238 7.31 -23.60 -5.61
N GLU A 239 6.11 -24.10 -5.87
CA GLU A 239 5.93 -25.51 -6.27
C GLU A 239 6.64 -25.84 -7.59
N VAL A 240 6.56 -24.92 -8.57
CA VAL A 240 7.30 -25.09 -9.84
C VAL A 240 8.81 -25.03 -9.61
N ALA A 241 9.30 -24.11 -8.76
CA ALA A 241 10.72 -24.00 -8.42
C ALA A 241 11.26 -25.32 -7.81
N LYS A 242 10.51 -25.94 -6.88
CA LYS A 242 10.84 -27.23 -6.29
C LYS A 242 10.86 -28.36 -7.33
N GLU A 243 9.85 -28.39 -8.21
CA GLU A 243 9.72 -29.40 -9.27
C GLU A 243 10.90 -29.33 -10.28
N THR A 244 11.28 -28.11 -10.66
CA THR A 244 12.28 -27.87 -11.71
C THR A 244 13.70 -27.66 -11.17
N LYS A 245 13.87 -27.56 -9.85
CA LYS A 245 15.14 -27.20 -9.18
C LYS A 245 15.71 -25.86 -9.64
N THR A 246 14.83 -24.91 -9.96
CA THR A 246 15.20 -23.59 -10.48
C THR A 246 15.21 -22.56 -9.36
N PRO A 247 16.36 -21.97 -8.99
CA PRO A 247 16.43 -20.92 -7.98
C PRO A 247 15.66 -19.67 -8.39
N ILE A 248 14.88 -19.10 -7.47
CA ILE A 248 14.11 -17.88 -7.70
C ILE A 248 14.47 -16.82 -6.66
N VAL A 249 15.02 -15.70 -7.11
CA VAL A 249 15.17 -14.49 -6.31
C VAL A 249 13.94 -13.61 -6.58
N ALA A 250 13.27 -13.18 -5.50
CA ALA A 250 12.05 -12.39 -5.59
C ALA A 250 12.22 -10.99 -4.98
N GLY A 251 11.33 -10.08 -5.33
CA GLY A 251 11.42 -8.65 -4.99
C GLY A 251 11.29 -8.33 -3.50
N SER A 252 10.62 -9.18 -2.71
CA SER A 252 10.36 -8.92 -1.29
C SER A 252 10.50 -10.14 -0.41
N VAL A 253 10.64 -9.89 0.91
CA VAL A 253 10.72 -10.97 1.91
C VAL A 253 9.45 -11.81 1.92
N ASP A 254 8.28 -11.19 1.78
CA ASP A 254 7.00 -11.92 1.83
C ASP A 254 6.82 -12.83 0.62
N GLN A 255 7.23 -12.40 -0.59
CA GLN A 255 7.26 -13.28 -1.77
C GLN A 255 8.20 -14.48 -1.59
N VAL A 256 9.35 -14.28 -0.92
CA VAL A 256 10.28 -15.37 -0.65
C VAL A 256 9.71 -16.36 0.36
N LYS A 257 9.06 -15.89 1.42
CA LYS A 257 8.36 -16.77 2.38
C LYS A 257 7.31 -17.65 1.70
N ASP A 258 6.62 -17.10 0.70
CA ASP A 258 5.51 -17.76 0.03
C ASP A 258 5.95 -18.69 -1.11
N GLY A 259 7.19 -18.55 -1.63
CA GLY A 259 7.62 -19.43 -2.72
C GLY A 259 8.99 -19.15 -3.34
N GLY A 260 9.62 -18.02 -3.07
CA GLY A 260 10.97 -17.73 -3.56
C GLY A 260 12.07 -18.41 -2.74
N LEU A 261 13.32 -18.36 -3.23
CA LEU A 261 14.49 -18.87 -2.55
C LEU A 261 15.14 -17.80 -1.65
N ALA A 262 15.37 -16.61 -2.19
CA ALA A 262 16.08 -15.55 -1.48
C ALA A 262 15.72 -14.15 -2.00
N THR A 263 16.02 -13.15 -1.20
CA THR A 263 15.96 -11.73 -1.58
C THR A 263 16.91 -10.85 -0.75
N VAL A 264 17.32 -9.74 -1.31
CA VAL A 264 17.70 -8.53 -0.56
C VAL A 264 16.53 -7.58 -0.73
N GLY A 265 15.62 -7.56 0.23
CA GLY A 265 14.30 -6.93 0.06
C GLY A 265 13.76 -6.29 1.33
N ILE A 266 12.55 -5.81 1.22
CA ILE A 266 11.82 -5.11 2.28
C ILE A 266 10.83 -6.04 3.00
N TYR A 267 10.47 -5.60 4.21
CA TYR A 267 9.30 -6.08 4.94
C TYR A 267 8.17 -5.08 4.75
N TYR A 268 7.12 -5.48 4.08
CA TYR A 268 5.98 -4.60 3.79
C TYR A 268 5.26 -4.10 5.05
N GLU A 269 5.25 -4.87 6.14
CA GLU A 269 4.70 -4.43 7.42
C GLU A 269 5.47 -3.21 7.97
N LYS A 270 6.81 -3.22 7.89
CA LYS A 270 7.63 -2.06 8.30
C LYS A 270 7.39 -0.85 7.40
N LEU A 271 7.32 -1.05 6.08
CA LEU A 271 7.03 0.01 5.12
C LEU A 271 5.65 0.64 5.36
N GLY A 272 4.64 -0.19 5.57
CA GLY A 272 3.31 0.28 5.93
C GLY A 272 3.30 1.09 7.22
N LYS A 273 4.08 0.70 8.21
CA LYS A 273 4.21 1.44 9.48
C LYS A 273 4.81 2.84 9.28
N GLN A 274 5.84 2.98 8.42
CA GLN A 274 6.37 4.30 8.02
C GLN A 274 5.27 5.12 7.34
N THR A 275 4.49 4.53 6.43
CA THR A 275 3.36 5.19 5.76
C THR A 275 2.31 5.66 6.77
N GLY A 276 2.00 4.86 7.79
CA GLY A 276 1.08 5.23 8.87
C GLY A 276 1.55 6.44 9.67
N ALA A 277 2.86 6.56 9.91
CA ALA A 277 3.44 7.73 10.56
C ALA A 277 3.36 8.99 9.67
N ILE A 278 3.52 8.86 8.36
CA ILE A 278 3.31 9.96 7.40
C ILE A 278 1.83 10.38 7.39
N ALA A 279 0.92 9.40 7.35
CA ALA A 279 -0.52 9.64 7.39
C ALA A 279 -0.94 10.42 8.64
N ALA A 280 -0.40 10.07 9.81
CA ALA A 280 -0.67 10.79 11.05
C ALA A 280 -0.23 12.26 10.97
N LYS A 281 0.95 12.55 10.40
CA LYS A 281 1.40 13.94 10.18
C LYS A 281 0.40 14.74 9.30
N ILE A 282 -0.22 14.09 8.31
CA ILE A 282 -1.21 14.73 7.45
C ILE A 282 -2.52 14.97 8.21
N LEU A 283 -2.99 14.00 8.99
CA LEU A 283 -4.17 14.15 9.84
C LEU A 283 -3.98 15.25 10.90
N ASP A 284 -2.72 15.51 11.32
CA ASP A 284 -2.32 16.63 12.19
C ASP A 284 -2.18 17.97 11.44
N GLY A 285 -2.49 18.02 10.12
CA GLY A 285 -2.56 19.24 9.32
C GLY A 285 -1.33 19.54 8.46
N LYS A 286 -0.35 18.64 8.35
CA LYS A 286 0.73 18.77 7.36
C LYS A 286 0.19 18.50 5.96
N LYS A 287 0.73 19.21 4.97
CA LYS A 287 0.34 19.00 3.57
C LYS A 287 1.21 17.89 2.94
N PRO A 288 0.63 17.01 2.11
CA PRO A 288 1.42 16.02 1.37
C PRO A 288 2.57 16.64 0.57
N SER A 289 2.36 17.81 -0.03
CA SER A 289 3.37 18.53 -0.80
C SER A 289 4.61 18.98 0.00
N GLU A 290 4.51 18.99 1.34
CA GLU A 290 5.59 19.37 2.27
C GLU A 290 6.34 18.15 2.85
N LEU A 291 5.84 16.95 2.59
CA LEU A 291 6.38 15.70 3.13
C LEU A 291 7.06 14.92 2.01
N PRO A 292 8.38 14.79 2.02
CA PRO A 292 9.09 13.96 1.05
C PRO A 292 8.60 12.52 1.04
N VAL A 293 8.70 11.86 -0.11
CA VAL A 293 8.52 10.41 -0.20
C VAL A 293 9.67 9.73 0.53
N GLU A 294 9.35 8.78 1.41
CA GLU A 294 10.33 8.04 2.19
C GLU A 294 10.61 6.69 1.54
N SER A 295 11.87 6.26 1.51
CA SER A 295 12.26 4.90 1.16
C SER A 295 12.13 3.98 2.37
N ALA A 296 12.10 2.66 2.15
CA ALA A 296 12.16 1.69 3.24
C ALA A 296 13.45 1.89 4.06
N ASP A 297 13.31 2.00 5.38
CA ASP A 297 14.43 2.22 6.31
C ASP A 297 15.38 1.02 6.40
N ASP A 298 14.88 -0.19 6.09
CA ASP A 298 15.61 -1.44 6.36
C ASP A 298 15.44 -2.44 5.20
N LEU A 299 16.56 -2.83 4.62
CA LEU A 299 16.66 -3.90 3.64
C LEU A 299 17.30 -5.12 4.28
N SER A 300 16.71 -6.27 4.11
CA SER A 300 17.20 -7.51 4.71
C SER A 300 17.53 -8.56 3.66
N LEU A 301 18.67 -9.24 3.85
CA LEU A 301 18.89 -10.51 3.20
C LEU A 301 17.99 -11.55 3.88
N TYR A 302 17.11 -12.17 3.11
CA TYR A 302 16.27 -13.26 3.59
C TYR A 302 16.41 -14.49 2.68
N VAL A 303 16.55 -15.67 3.29
CA VAL A 303 16.63 -16.95 2.59
C VAL A 303 15.57 -17.89 3.13
N ASN A 304 14.83 -18.52 2.22
CA ASN A 304 13.89 -19.55 2.56
C ASN A 304 14.64 -20.90 2.65
N GLU A 305 14.90 -21.33 3.89
CA GLU A 305 15.67 -22.56 4.15
C GLU A 305 14.99 -23.84 3.65
N GLU A 306 13.65 -23.88 3.64
CA GLU A 306 12.92 -25.01 3.09
C GLU A 306 13.12 -25.12 1.58
N MET A 307 13.02 -23.97 0.90
CA MET A 307 13.26 -23.89 -0.54
C MET A 307 14.71 -24.24 -0.85
N ALA A 308 15.69 -23.72 -0.09
CA ALA A 308 17.11 -24.02 -0.27
C ALA A 308 17.45 -25.52 -0.12
N LYS A 309 16.72 -26.24 0.72
CA LYS A 309 16.86 -27.71 0.85
C LYS A 309 16.15 -28.48 -0.26
N ALA A 310 15.13 -27.86 -0.85
CA ALA A 310 14.28 -28.51 -1.84
C ALA A 310 14.83 -28.42 -3.26
N ILE A 311 15.64 -27.39 -3.57
CA ILE A 311 16.25 -27.18 -4.89
C ILE A 311 17.77 -27.40 -4.89
#